data_31d6be7d06bd7b0ccf247d03e5dfb203
#
_entry.id   31d6be7d06bd7b0ccf247d03e5dfb203
#
_cell.length_a   1.000
_cell.length_b   1.000
_cell.length_c   1.000
_cell.angle_alpha   90.00
_cell.angle_beta   90.00
_cell.angle_gamma   90.00
#
_symmetry.space_group_name_H-M   'P 1'
#
loop_
_entity.id
_entity.type
_entity.pdbx_description
1 polymer ?
#
loop_
_entity_poly.entity_id
_entity_poly.type
_entity_poly.pdbx_seq_one_letter_code
_entity_poly.pdbx_strand_id
1 'polypeptide(L)'
;MERSKKGLQGVGEWHELKKILPDFQDKTVLDLECGYGWHCKYAIDNGARYVLGIDISKKMLEVAKNKNNDKKIDYRCIAMEDLSFSKNIFDIIISSLVFHYVKDFKSLVNNISMWLKSGGNLVFSVEHPIFTANGNQDRY
;
A
#
# COMPACT_ATOMS: atom_id res chain seq x y z
N MET A 1 14.80 -5.22 13.53
CA MET A 1 14.36 -6.20 12.57
C MET A 1 15.19 -6.18 11.33
N GLU A 2 15.61 -7.36 10.96
CA GLU A 2 16.45 -7.52 9.79
C GLU A 2 15.82 -6.95 8.54
N ARG A 3 14.56 -7.21 8.35
CA ARG A 3 13.83 -6.73 7.20
C ARG A 3 13.86 -5.23 7.06
N SER A 4 13.63 -4.54 8.16
CA SER A 4 13.58 -3.08 8.09
C SER A 4 14.92 -2.50 7.75
N LYS A 5 15.98 -3.10 8.27
CA LYS A 5 17.32 -2.57 8.05
C LYS A 5 17.77 -2.73 6.62
N LYS A 6 17.41 -3.84 6.02
CA LYS A 6 17.82 -4.12 4.65
C LYS A 6 16.79 -3.63 3.64
N GLY A 7 15.71 -3.09 4.15
CA GLY A 7 14.60 -2.71 3.30
C GLY A 7 13.98 -3.95 2.71
N LEU A 8 13.46 -3.79 1.53
CA LEU A 8 12.71 -4.87 0.91
C LEU A 8 13.59 -5.87 0.19
N GLN A 9 14.84 -5.53 -0.02
CA GLN A 9 15.69 -6.34 -0.87
C GLN A 9 16.21 -7.60 -0.19
N GLY A 10 16.17 -7.65 1.11
CA GLY A 10 16.72 -8.76 1.83
C GLY A 10 15.75 -9.88 2.11
N VAL A 11 14.54 -9.84 1.59
CA VAL A 11 13.54 -10.84 1.92
C VAL A 11 12.98 -11.51 0.68
N GLY A 12 12.79 -12.82 0.78
CA GLY A 12 12.26 -13.60 -0.33
C GLY A 12 10.85 -13.20 -0.69
N GLU A 13 10.05 -12.87 0.31
CA GLU A 13 8.68 -12.43 0.09
C GLU A 13 8.65 -11.18 -0.78
N TRP A 14 9.55 -10.25 -0.54
CA TRP A 14 9.64 -9.04 -1.32
C TRP A 14 10.03 -9.34 -2.77
N HIS A 15 10.94 -10.29 -2.93
CA HIS A 15 11.37 -10.67 -4.26
C HIS A 15 10.21 -11.19 -5.10
N GLU A 16 9.34 -11.98 -4.51
CA GLU A 16 8.17 -12.48 -5.21
C GLU A 16 7.16 -11.36 -5.46
N LEU A 17 6.95 -10.51 -4.49
CA LEU A 17 6.04 -9.39 -4.63
C LEU A 17 6.47 -8.48 -5.76
N LYS A 18 7.76 -8.24 -5.86
CA LYS A 18 8.30 -7.36 -6.87
C LYS A 18 7.99 -7.83 -8.28
N LYS A 19 7.93 -9.14 -8.47
CA LYS A 19 7.66 -9.71 -9.79
C LYS A 19 6.24 -9.45 -10.26
N ILE A 20 5.32 -9.27 -9.34
CA ILE A 20 3.91 -9.08 -9.69
C ILE A 20 3.42 -7.68 -9.48
N LEU A 21 4.29 -6.78 -9.04
CA LEU A 21 3.89 -5.39 -8.83
C LEU A 21 3.59 -4.73 -10.17
N PRO A 22 2.58 -3.88 -10.21
CA PRO A 22 2.29 -3.16 -11.43
C PRO A 22 3.31 -2.06 -11.70
N ASP A 23 3.21 -1.44 -12.86
CA ASP A 23 4.04 -0.30 -13.22
C ASP A 23 3.58 0.92 -12.41
N PHE A 24 4.51 1.54 -11.70
CA PHE A 24 4.20 2.69 -10.87
C PHE A 24 4.32 4.03 -11.60
N GLN A 25 4.80 4.03 -12.84
CA GLN A 25 5.08 5.28 -13.54
C GLN A 25 3.84 6.16 -13.63
N ASP A 26 3.94 7.37 -13.09
CA ASP A 26 2.88 8.39 -13.09
C ASP A 26 1.61 7.96 -12.36
N LYS A 27 1.70 7.02 -11.46
CA LYS A 27 0.54 6.48 -10.75
C LYS A 27 0.36 7.12 -9.40
N THR A 28 -0.89 7.19 -8.96
CA THR A 28 -1.26 7.63 -7.62
C THR A 28 -1.49 6.38 -6.78
N VAL A 29 -0.81 6.29 -5.65
CA VAL A 29 -0.71 5.05 -4.86
C VAL A 29 -1.17 5.29 -3.43
N LEU A 30 -1.95 4.34 -2.92
CA LEU A 30 -2.31 4.31 -1.50
C LEU A 30 -1.69 3.07 -0.89
N ASP A 31 -0.94 3.26 0.20
CA ASP A 31 -0.34 2.14 0.93
C ASP A 31 -1.04 2.03 2.28
N LEU A 32 -1.92 1.05 2.39
CA LEU A 32 -2.62 0.78 3.63
C LEU A 32 -1.66 0.10 4.60
N GLU A 33 -1.59 0.62 5.82
CA GLU A 33 -0.71 0.09 6.85
C GLU A 33 0.75 0.08 6.39
N CYS A 34 1.25 1.26 6.06
CA CYS A 34 2.55 1.41 5.41
C CYS A 34 3.75 1.14 6.31
N GLY A 35 3.57 1.10 7.63
CA GLY A 35 4.67 0.84 8.54
C GLY A 35 5.81 1.82 8.38
N TYR A 36 7.00 1.31 8.10
CA TYR A 36 8.19 2.13 7.95
C TYR A 36 8.32 2.81 6.58
N GLY A 37 7.37 2.55 5.68
CA GLY A 37 7.32 3.28 4.42
C GLY A 37 8.16 2.73 3.28
N TRP A 38 8.62 1.50 3.38
CA TRP A 38 9.46 0.93 2.32
C TRP A 38 8.73 0.82 0.99
N HIS A 39 7.47 0.40 1.01
CA HIS A 39 6.69 0.29 -0.22
C HIS A 39 6.41 1.67 -0.82
N CYS A 40 6.19 2.65 0.04
CA CYS A 40 5.96 4.02 -0.41
C CYS A 40 7.18 4.55 -1.16
N LYS A 41 8.35 4.34 -0.56
CA LYS A 41 9.58 4.82 -1.18
C LYS A 41 9.87 4.07 -2.47
N TYR A 42 9.63 2.77 -2.47
CA TYR A 42 9.81 1.97 -3.69
C TYR A 42 8.93 2.50 -4.82
N ALA A 43 7.67 2.81 -4.53
CA ALA A 43 6.77 3.33 -5.55
C ALA A 43 7.29 4.65 -6.12
N ILE A 44 7.73 5.55 -5.26
CA ILE A 44 8.27 6.84 -5.72
C ILE A 44 9.54 6.64 -6.55
N ASP A 45 10.42 5.75 -6.11
CA ASP A 45 11.66 5.48 -6.84
C ASP A 45 11.38 4.87 -8.21
N ASN A 46 10.21 4.31 -8.39
CA ASN A 46 9.80 3.73 -9.66
C ASN A 46 8.81 4.60 -10.41
N GLY A 47 8.77 5.88 -10.10
CA GLY A 47 8.09 6.86 -10.92
C GLY A 47 6.69 7.23 -10.51
N ALA A 48 6.22 6.78 -9.35
CA ALA A 48 4.87 7.14 -8.91
C ALA A 48 4.74 8.67 -8.80
N ARG A 49 3.58 9.16 -9.13
CA ARG A 49 3.29 10.58 -9.05
C ARG A 49 3.06 11.03 -7.62
N TYR A 50 2.43 10.19 -6.83
CA TYR A 50 2.04 10.53 -5.47
C TYR A 50 1.75 9.27 -4.69
N VAL A 51 2.18 9.23 -3.44
CA VAL A 51 1.90 8.09 -2.57
C VAL A 51 1.34 8.61 -1.25
N LEU A 52 0.25 8.03 -0.82
CA LEU A 52 -0.28 8.26 0.51
C LEU A 52 -0.09 6.98 1.32
N GLY A 53 0.70 7.07 2.38
CA GLY A 53 0.91 5.96 3.29
C GLY A 53 0.16 6.21 4.58
N ILE A 54 -0.59 5.22 5.04
CA ILE A 54 -1.30 5.35 6.30
C ILE A 54 -0.91 4.24 7.24
N ASP A 55 -0.97 4.55 8.53
CA ASP A 55 -0.71 3.58 9.57
C ASP A 55 -1.28 4.11 10.87
N ILE A 56 -1.64 3.22 11.78
CA ILE A 56 -2.10 3.64 13.09
C ILE A 56 -0.94 3.86 14.06
N SER A 57 0.24 3.40 13.72
CA SER A 57 1.40 3.52 14.59
C SER A 57 2.14 4.82 14.32
N LYS A 58 1.96 5.75 15.22
CA LYS A 58 2.65 7.02 15.15
C LYS A 58 4.16 6.84 15.12
N LYS A 59 4.64 5.88 15.89
CA LYS A 59 6.05 5.59 16.01
C LYS A 59 6.64 5.10 14.68
N MET A 60 5.94 4.19 14.02
CA MET A 60 6.39 3.72 12.72
C MET A 60 6.39 4.82 11.69
N LEU A 61 5.38 5.68 11.74
CA LEU A 61 5.31 6.79 10.80
C LEU A 61 6.43 7.79 11.00
N GLU A 62 6.87 7.98 12.24
CA GLU A 62 8.03 8.84 12.47
C GLU A 62 9.26 8.30 11.80
N VAL A 63 9.45 6.99 11.88
CA VAL A 63 10.57 6.36 11.19
C VAL A 63 10.43 6.48 9.69
N ALA A 64 9.22 6.27 9.20
CA ALA A 64 8.95 6.39 7.76
C ALA A 64 9.29 7.80 7.26
N LYS A 65 8.88 8.81 8.01
CA LYS A 65 9.15 10.19 7.63
C LYS A 65 10.63 10.53 7.64
N ASN A 66 11.40 9.86 8.50
CA ASN A 66 12.83 10.10 8.57
C ASN A 66 13.60 9.31 7.52
N LYS A 67 13.24 8.07 7.32
CA LYS A 67 14.03 7.17 6.47
C LYS A 67 13.53 7.06 5.06
N ASN A 68 12.24 7.23 4.86
CA ASN A 68 11.62 7.05 3.54
C ASN A 68 10.83 8.28 3.17
N ASN A 69 11.48 9.43 3.29
CA ASN A 69 10.89 10.72 3.05
C ASN A 69 11.00 11.10 1.59
N ASP A 70 9.96 11.71 1.07
CA ASP A 70 9.97 12.29 -0.27
C ASP A 70 8.82 13.28 -0.32
N LYS A 71 8.98 14.36 -1.07
CA LYS A 71 7.93 15.37 -1.16
C LYS A 71 6.67 14.85 -1.82
N LYS A 72 6.77 13.74 -2.52
CA LYS A 72 5.62 13.13 -3.18
C LYS A 72 4.92 12.10 -2.30
N ILE A 73 5.41 11.88 -1.09
CA ILE A 73 4.82 10.94 -0.16
C ILE A 73 4.20 11.69 1.01
N ASP A 74 2.93 11.43 1.27
CA ASP A 74 2.27 11.87 2.49
C ASP A 74 2.10 10.68 3.41
N TYR A 75 2.42 10.86 4.68
CA TYR A 75 2.19 9.84 5.71
C TYR A 75 1.14 10.35 6.67
N ARG A 76 0.11 9.54 6.94
CA ARG A 76 -0.95 9.94 7.86
C ARG A 76 -1.20 8.86 8.89
N CYS A 77 -1.37 9.30 10.12
CA CYS A 77 -1.70 8.42 11.24
C CYS A 77 -3.22 8.32 11.34
N ILE A 78 -3.78 7.28 10.73
CA ILE A 78 -5.21 7.11 10.72
C ILE A 78 -5.52 5.63 10.57
N ALA A 79 -6.59 5.18 11.21
CA ALA A 79 -7.03 3.80 11.06
C ALA A 79 -7.71 3.63 9.71
N MET A 80 -7.51 2.46 9.09
CA MET A 80 -8.10 2.26 7.78
C MET A 80 -9.62 2.25 7.81
N GLU A 81 -10.22 1.95 8.96
CA GLU A 81 -11.67 2.01 9.12
C GLU A 81 -12.20 3.43 9.05
N ASP A 82 -11.33 4.40 9.30
CA ASP A 82 -11.73 5.81 9.32
C ASP A 82 -11.40 6.53 8.02
N LEU A 83 -10.92 5.79 7.03
CA LEU A 83 -10.58 6.40 5.75
C LEU A 83 -11.81 6.72 4.93
N SER A 84 -11.74 7.82 4.23
CA SER A 84 -12.80 8.23 3.32
C SER A 84 -12.17 8.95 2.14
N PHE A 85 -12.43 8.48 0.96
CA PHE A 85 -11.91 9.07 -0.26
C PHE A 85 -13.01 9.16 -1.31
N SER A 86 -12.79 10.01 -2.28
CA SER A 86 -13.66 10.04 -3.45
C SER A 86 -13.45 8.78 -4.28
N LYS A 87 -14.38 8.52 -5.17
CA LYS A 87 -14.27 7.37 -6.07
C LYS A 87 -13.18 7.60 -7.09
N ASN A 88 -12.54 6.51 -7.47
CA ASN A 88 -11.64 6.49 -8.63
C ASN A 88 -10.47 7.46 -8.51
N ILE A 89 -9.81 7.48 -7.36
CA ILE A 89 -8.67 8.39 -7.20
C ILE A 89 -7.32 7.71 -7.15
N PHE A 90 -7.28 6.41 -6.87
CA PHE A 90 -5.99 5.72 -6.82
C PHE A 90 -5.84 4.75 -7.97
N ASP A 91 -4.66 4.75 -8.56
CA ASP A 91 -4.30 3.78 -9.59
C ASP A 91 -3.91 2.45 -8.99
N ILE A 92 -3.25 2.49 -7.83
CA ILE A 92 -2.73 1.31 -7.17
C ILE A 92 -2.99 1.43 -5.67
N ILE A 93 -3.48 0.37 -5.07
CA ILE A 93 -3.61 0.30 -3.62
C ILE A 93 -2.81 -0.91 -3.15
N ILE A 94 -1.90 -0.67 -2.21
CA ILE A 94 -1.07 -1.74 -1.63
C ILE A 94 -1.59 -2.00 -0.23
N SER A 95 -1.75 -3.26 0.11
CA SER A 95 -2.21 -3.65 1.43
C SER A 95 -1.40 -4.85 1.89
N SER A 96 -0.75 -4.74 3.04
CA SER A 96 0.08 -5.81 3.57
C SER A 96 -0.43 -6.24 4.92
N LEU A 97 -0.82 -7.50 5.03
CA LEU A 97 -1.14 -8.10 6.34
C LEU A 97 -2.23 -7.37 7.10
N VAL A 98 -3.06 -6.58 6.43
CA VAL A 98 -4.03 -5.77 7.15
C VAL A 98 -5.30 -6.52 7.46
N PHE A 99 -5.53 -7.62 6.77
CA PHE A 99 -6.84 -8.28 6.86
C PHE A 99 -7.10 -8.90 8.22
N HIS A 100 -6.05 -9.23 8.95
CA HIS A 100 -6.20 -9.81 10.27
C HIS A 100 -6.78 -8.84 11.27
N TYR A 101 -6.67 -7.55 10.99
CA TYR A 101 -7.01 -6.52 11.94
C TYR A 101 -8.25 -5.75 11.56
N VAL A 102 -8.91 -6.14 10.50
CA VAL A 102 -10.08 -5.41 10.02
C VAL A 102 -11.34 -6.14 10.44
N LYS A 103 -12.12 -5.46 11.25
CA LYS A 103 -13.36 -6.01 11.76
C LYS A 103 -14.33 -6.31 10.64
N ASP A 104 -14.43 -5.39 9.71
CA ASP A 104 -15.37 -5.52 8.59
C ASP A 104 -14.60 -5.55 7.30
N PHE A 105 -14.11 -6.73 7.01
CA PHE A 105 -13.29 -6.94 5.81
C PHE A 105 -14.08 -6.66 4.53
N LYS A 106 -15.36 -7.01 4.55
CA LYS A 106 -16.19 -6.80 3.38
C LYS A 106 -16.34 -5.33 3.04
N SER A 107 -16.57 -4.51 4.05
CA SER A 107 -16.65 -3.06 3.85
C SER A 107 -15.35 -2.49 3.34
N LEU A 108 -14.24 -2.97 3.86
CA LEU A 108 -12.94 -2.50 3.40
C LEU A 108 -12.74 -2.82 1.93
N VAL A 109 -13.04 -4.04 1.52
CA VAL A 109 -12.89 -4.45 0.13
C VAL A 109 -13.77 -3.61 -0.77
N ASN A 110 -15.00 -3.35 -0.34
CA ASN A 110 -15.90 -2.50 -1.11
C ASN A 110 -15.36 -1.09 -1.26
N ASN A 111 -14.83 -0.54 -0.17
CA ASN A 111 -14.25 0.80 -0.20
C ASN A 111 -13.04 0.86 -1.14
N ILE A 112 -12.17 -0.12 -1.04
CA ILE A 112 -10.99 -0.18 -1.92
C ILE A 112 -11.44 -0.20 -3.37
N SER A 113 -12.44 -1.00 -3.67
CA SER A 113 -12.98 -1.10 -5.02
C SER A 113 -13.46 0.24 -5.54
N MET A 114 -14.08 1.02 -4.66
CA MET A 114 -14.58 2.34 -5.03
C MET A 114 -13.45 3.36 -5.18
N TRP A 115 -12.43 3.26 -4.36
CA TRP A 115 -11.30 4.20 -4.40
C TRP A 115 -10.39 3.96 -5.59
N LEU A 116 -10.36 2.74 -6.13
CA LEU A 116 -9.54 2.42 -7.29
C LEU A 116 -10.16 2.96 -8.57
N LYS A 117 -9.32 3.47 -9.42
CA LYS A 117 -9.74 3.82 -10.77
C LYS A 117 -10.06 2.55 -11.54
N SER A 118 -10.88 2.69 -12.57
CA SER A 118 -11.16 1.59 -13.47
C SER A 118 -9.83 1.09 -14.06
N GLY A 119 -9.58 -0.19 -13.97
CA GLY A 119 -8.31 -0.76 -14.41
C GLY A 119 -7.20 -0.65 -13.40
N GLY A 120 -7.45 -0.06 -12.24
CA GLY A 120 -6.45 0.02 -11.20
C GLY A 120 -6.19 -1.33 -10.55
N ASN A 121 -5.12 -1.40 -9.76
CA ASN A 121 -4.67 -2.66 -9.18
C ASN A 121 -4.64 -2.61 -7.67
N LEU A 122 -5.14 -3.70 -7.07
CA LEU A 122 -4.95 -3.93 -5.64
C LEU A 122 -3.87 -4.99 -5.49
N VAL A 123 -2.83 -4.66 -4.75
CA VAL A 123 -1.73 -5.57 -4.47
C VAL A 123 -1.73 -5.85 -2.98
N PHE A 124 -1.74 -7.11 -2.60
CA PHE A 124 -1.72 -7.40 -1.17
C PHE A 124 -0.94 -8.68 -0.89
N SER A 125 -0.47 -8.75 0.34
CA SER A 125 0.32 -9.85 0.83
C SER A 125 -0.22 -10.23 2.20
N VAL A 126 -0.48 -11.52 2.39
CA VAL A 126 -0.92 -12.03 3.67
C VAL A 126 0.08 -13.08 4.06
N GLU A 127 1.05 -12.70 4.86
CA GLU A 127 2.16 -13.54 5.20
C GLU A 127 2.91 -13.94 3.96
N HIS A 128 2.68 -15.14 3.44
CA HIS A 128 3.40 -15.62 2.28
C HIS A 128 2.62 -15.49 0.99
N PRO A 129 1.34 -15.80 0.94
CA PRO A 129 0.65 -15.65 -0.34
C PRO A 129 0.65 -14.19 -0.78
N ILE A 130 0.84 -14.01 -2.07
CA ILE A 130 0.87 -12.67 -2.66
C ILE A 130 -0.15 -12.64 -3.76
N PHE A 131 -1.02 -11.63 -3.74
CA PHE A 131 -2.15 -11.56 -4.63
C PHE A 131 -2.23 -10.21 -5.32
N THR A 132 -2.73 -10.23 -6.55
CA THR A 132 -3.01 -9.01 -7.29
C THR A 132 -4.39 -9.14 -7.91
N ALA A 133 -5.15 -8.06 -7.87
CA ALA A 133 -6.46 -8.03 -8.48
C ALA A 133 -6.70 -6.71 -9.17
N ASN A 134 -7.41 -6.74 -10.29
CA ASN A 134 -7.76 -5.52 -11.00
C ASN A 134 -8.96 -4.88 -10.35
N GLY A 135 -8.98 -3.55 -10.37
CA GLY A 135 -10.04 -2.81 -9.73
C GLY A 135 -11.39 -3.01 -10.33
N ASN A 136 -11.46 -3.41 -11.60
CA ASN A 136 -12.75 -3.59 -12.25
C ASN A 136 -13.18 -5.03 -12.34
N GLN A 137 -12.53 -5.93 -11.62
CA GLN A 137 -12.91 -7.33 -11.63
C GLN A 137 -13.64 -7.69 -10.38
N ASP A 138 -14.46 -8.71 -10.48
CA ASP A 138 -15.07 -9.27 -9.33
C ASP A 138 -14.05 -9.88 -8.46
N ARG A 139 -14.19 -9.66 -7.20
CA ARG A 139 -13.19 -10.10 -6.33
C ARG A 139 -13.58 -11.29 -5.58
N TYR A 140 -14.45 -11.92 -5.76
CA TYR A 140 -14.89 -13.05 -4.97
C TYR A 140 -16.23 -12.81 -4.35
#